data_ef198deddd1a7e3940900987f5546134
#
_entry.id   ef198deddd1a7e3940900987f5546134
#
_cell.length_a   1.000
_cell.length_b   1.000
_cell.length_c   1.000
_cell.angle_alpha   90.00
_cell.angle_beta   90.00
_cell.angle_gamma   90.00
#
_symmetry.space_group_name_H-M   'P 1'
#
loop_
_entity.id
_entity.type
_entity.pdbx_description
1 polymer ?
#
loop_
_entity_poly.entity_id
_entity_poly.type
_entity_poly.pdbx_seq_one_letter_code
_entity_poly.pdbx_strand_id
1 'polypeptide(L)'
;AILIVSLAVFALVLAAALLLSRGAGSDRVQSGEHPLRISEYMSANTAYPNADGRICDWIEIHNTSDKPFNVSGYRLSDDVTQGKYAFPVGTVIPADGYIVVYCDPETSGGLYAPFSLRRLGGETLLLMNSANTVLDEIETLRCRKNTSIVRETDGSFTVSAAPTPGYANTDEGYTAYLAASGQGMGALRLSEIMAAETLFTAPNGALCDWVEIENTGSETADLSGMHLTDKAGEARYTFPEGTLLAPGAFTVVWCSGDGTEGADYAAIRLAKAGESVILTDADGNALDRIQTPFLADDTAYARVSGEWCVTNRPTPGFANTEEGYAAFAASRGFGDVAVQITEVCLRSEAGLRDADGDSPDWIELYNAGTESVSLDGWYLSDDPEEPARWRIPDITLAPGEYYIIFASGKNRTQGELHTDFALSAGESVILTTPIGSTADRVELTQTEPDASLARIGSDWRECAFPTPGKANG
;
A
#
# COMPACT_ATOMS: atom_id res chain seq x y z
N ALA A 1 -24.46 4.16 -57.69
CA ALA A 1 -25.30 2.96 -57.48
C ALA A 1 -24.46 1.68 -57.47
N ILE A 2 -23.44 1.54 -58.33
CA ILE A 2 -22.57 0.33 -58.42
C ILE A 2 -21.65 0.20 -57.19
N LEU A 3 -21.19 1.29 -56.54
CA LEU A 3 -20.31 1.27 -55.37
C LEU A 3 -21.04 0.82 -54.08
N ILE A 4 -22.34 1.12 -53.98
CA ILE A 4 -23.16 0.76 -52.81
C ILE A 4 -23.54 -0.73 -52.83
N VAL A 5 -23.71 -1.30 -53.99
CA VAL A 5 -24.01 -2.75 -54.15
C VAL A 5 -22.81 -3.60 -53.83
N SER A 6 -21.59 -3.16 -54.18
CA SER A 6 -20.36 -3.92 -53.88
C SER A 6 -20.03 -3.91 -52.38
N LEU A 7 -20.29 -2.81 -51.63
CA LEU A 7 -20.11 -2.81 -50.16
C LEU A 7 -21.13 -3.71 -49.45
N ALA A 8 -22.38 -3.76 -49.92
CA ALA A 8 -23.41 -4.61 -49.32
C ALA A 8 -23.12 -6.10 -49.54
N VAL A 9 -22.60 -6.49 -50.69
CA VAL A 9 -22.22 -7.86 -51.01
C VAL A 9 -20.97 -8.27 -50.21
N PHE A 10 -20.00 -7.36 -50.00
CA PHE A 10 -18.80 -7.63 -49.19
C PHE A 10 -19.15 -7.79 -47.69
N ALA A 11 -20.08 -6.97 -47.18
CA ALA A 11 -20.58 -7.11 -45.82
C ALA A 11 -21.40 -8.39 -45.62
N LEU A 12 -22.17 -8.84 -46.62
CA LEU A 12 -22.89 -10.11 -46.55
C LEU A 12 -21.98 -11.33 -46.64
N VAL A 13 -20.90 -11.27 -47.41
CA VAL A 13 -19.89 -12.35 -47.51
C VAL A 13 -19.04 -12.42 -46.23
N LEU A 14 -18.69 -11.27 -45.62
CA LEU A 14 -18.02 -11.25 -44.30
C LEU A 14 -18.94 -11.78 -43.18
N ALA A 15 -20.22 -11.42 -43.18
CA ALA A 15 -21.20 -11.92 -42.23
C ALA A 15 -21.45 -13.45 -42.39
N ALA A 16 -21.48 -13.93 -43.66
CA ALA A 16 -21.60 -15.37 -43.94
C ALA A 16 -20.31 -16.13 -43.58
N ALA A 17 -19.13 -15.55 -43.79
CA ALA A 17 -17.86 -16.16 -43.35
C ALA A 17 -17.74 -16.20 -41.84
N LEU A 18 -18.21 -15.16 -41.13
CA LEU A 18 -18.31 -15.17 -39.65
C LEU A 18 -19.35 -16.16 -39.10
N LEU A 19 -20.43 -16.41 -39.86
CA LEU A 19 -21.46 -17.40 -39.54
C LEU A 19 -21.02 -18.83 -39.87
N LEU A 20 -20.20 -19.02 -40.91
CA LEU A 20 -19.64 -20.34 -41.25
C LEU A 20 -18.43 -20.73 -40.42
N SER A 21 -17.70 -19.78 -39.84
CA SER A 21 -16.65 -20.07 -38.83
C SER A 21 -17.22 -20.45 -37.45
N ARG A 22 -18.52 -20.22 -37.23
CA ARG A 22 -19.25 -20.66 -36.01
C ARG A 22 -19.83 -22.08 -36.11
N GLY A 23 -19.56 -22.85 -37.15
CA GLY A 23 -20.14 -24.13 -37.44
C GLY A 23 -19.34 -25.39 -37.07
N ALA A 24 -18.38 -25.30 -36.14
CA ALA A 24 -17.83 -26.45 -35.43
C ALA A 24 -17.99 -26.17 -33.93
N GLY A 25 -19.22 -26.26 -33.45
CA GLY A 25 -19.54 -25.99 -32.07
C GLY A 25 -18.98 -27.07 -31.17
N SER A 26 -17.88 -26.80 -30.47
CA SER A 26 -17.74 -27.34 -29.13
C SER A 26 -18.82 -26.66 -28.29
N ASP A 27 -19.71 -27.41 -27.65
CA ASP A 27 -20.65 -26.88 -26.68
C ASP A 27 -19.82 -26.13 -25.61
N ARG A 28 -19.95 -24.80 -25.58
CA ARG A 28 -19.29 -23.94 -24.57
C ARG A 28 -20.31 -23.58 -23.52
N VAL A 29 -19.99 -23.84 -22.26
CA VAL A 29 -20.72 -23.29 -21.11
C VAL A 29 -20.34 -21.79 -21.03
N GLN A 30 -21.31 -20.90 -20.81
CA GLN A 30 -20.99 -19.48 -20.62
C GLN A 30 -20.07 -19.31 -19.41
N SER A 31 -19.05 -18.46 -19.51
CA SER A 31 -18.16 -18.15 -18.39
C SER A 31 -19.01 -17.60 -17.24
N GLY A 32 -18.99 -18.28 -16.08
CA GLY A 32 -19.83 -17.95 -14.91
C GLY A 32 -20.83 -19.04 -14.51
N GLU A 33 -21.22 -19.94 -15.42
CA GLU A 33 -22.18 -21.02 -15.10
C GLU A 33 -21.54 -22.26 -14.48
N HIS A 34 -20.22 -22.45 -14.59
CA HIS A 34 -19.51 -23.59 -14.02
C HIS A 34 -18.59 -23.15 -12.87
N PRO A 35 -18.49 -23.91 -11.77
CA PRO A 35 -17.70 -23.49 -10.61
C PRO A 35 -16.17 -23.63 -10.78
N LEU A 36 -15.71 -24.39 -11.77
CA LEU A 36 -14.26 -24.58 -11.98
C LEU A 36 -13.70 -23.47 -12.85
N ARG A 37 -12.55 -22.92 -12.45
CA ARG A 37 -11.81 -21.89 -13.17
C ARG A 37 -10.31 -22.20 -13.18
N ILE A 38 -9.62 -21.87 -14.25
CA ILE A 38 -8.17 -21.74 -14.23
C ILE A 38 -7.88 -20.46 -13.44
N SER A 39 -7.28 -20.58 -12.26
CA SER A 39 -7.04 -19.50 -11.31
C SER A 39 -5.65 -18.88 -11.45
N GLU A 40 -4.64 -19.73 -11.71
CA GLU A 40 -3.26 -19.31 -11.81
C GLU A 40 -2.48 -20.26 -12.72
N TYR A 41 -1.42 -19.77 -13.37
CA TYR A 41 -0.45 -20.62 -14.06
C TYR A 41 0.95 -20.00 -14.08
N MET A 42 1.98 -20.85 -14.19
CA MET A 42 3.37 -20.44 -14.32
C MET A 42 4.03 -21.18 -15.48
N SER A 43 4.59 -20.44 -16.44
CA SER A 43 5.26 -20.98 -17.64
C SER A 43 6.76 -20.64 -17.72
N ALA A 44 7.37 -20.26 -16.61
CA ALA A 44 8.80 -19.95 -16.51
C ALA A 44 9.33 -20.25 -15.09
N ASN A 45 8.93 -21.38 -14.53
CA ASN A 45 9.32 -21.83 -13.20
C ASN A 45 10.79 -22.31 -13.18
N THR A 46 11.60 -21.74 -12.30
CA THR A 46 12.99 -22.17 -12.04
C THR A 46 13.33 -22.25 -10.56
N ALA A 47 12.38 -21.91 -9.65
CA ALA A 47 12.62 -21.80 -8.22
C ALA A 47 11.60 -22.51 -7.33
N TYR A 48 10.40 -22.78 -7.83
CA TYR A 48 9.30 -23.32 -7.01
C TYR A 48 9.15 -24.84 -7.27
N PRO A 49 9.77 -25.70 -6.44
CA PRO A 49 9.64 -27.15 -6.58
C PRO A 49 8.25 -27.60 -6.12
N ASN A 50 7.73 -28.65 -6.74
CA ASN A 50 6.56 -29.37 -6.27
C ASN A 50 6.90 -30.28 -5.07
N ALA A 51 5.90 -30.99 -4.54
CA ALA A 51 6.08 -31.93 -3.42
C ALA A 51 7.11 -33.05 -3.71
N ASP A 52 7.37 -33.37 -4.97
CA ASP A 52 8.37 -34.35 -5.40
C ASP A 52 9.78 -33.74 -5.60
N GLY A 53 9.94 -32.44 -5.31
CA GLY A 53 11.18 -31.69 -5.48
C GLY A 53 11.49 -31.31 -6.93
N ARG A 54 10.54 -31.46 -7.86
CA ARG A 54 10.70 -31.13 -9.28
C ARG A 54 10.30 -29.69 -9.55
N ILE A 55 11.07 -29.01 -10.39
CA ILE A 55 10.77 -27.67 -10.88
C ILE A 55 10.21 -27.82 -12.30
N CYS A 56 8.91 -27.57 -12.47
CA CYS A 56 8.22 -27.61 -13.76
C CYS A 56 7.12 -26.53 -13.79
N ASP A 57 6.68 -26.18 -14.98
CA ASP A 57 5.54 -25.30 -15.18
C ASP A 57 4.28 -25.93 -14.57
N TRP A 58 3.26 -25.12 -14.29
CA TRP A 58 2.03 -25.62 -13.69
C TRP A 58 0.80 -24.77 -14.02
N ILE A 59 -0.37 -25.39 -13.87
CA ILE A 59 -1.69 -24.78 -14.01
C ILE A 59 -2.49 -25.11 -12.75
N GLU A 60 -3.15 -24.12 -12.18
CA GLU A 60 -4.04 -24.27 -11.04
C GLU A 60 -5.50 -24.13 -11.43
N ILE A 61 -6.35 -24.97 -10.86
CA ILE A 61 -7.79 -24.91 -10.99
C ILE A 61 -8.42 -24.66 -9.61
N HIS A 62 -9.26 -23.65 -9.53
CA HIS A 62 -10.07 -23.29 -8.37
C HIS A 62 -11.50 -23.82 -8.52
N ASN A 63 -12.01 -24.46 -7.48
CA ASN A 63 -13.43 -24.81 -7.33
C ASN A 63 -14.12 -23.70 -6.54
N THR A 64 -14.78 -22.76 -7.21
CA THR A 64 -15.44 -21.59 -6.60
C THR A 64 -16.75 -21.93 -5.88
N SER A 65 -17.15 -23.22 -5.79
CA SER A 65 -18.38 -23.61 -5.12
C SER A 65 -18.16 -23.95 -3.64
N ASP A 66 -19.26 -23.93 -2.88
CA ASP A 66 -19.33 -24.29 -1.46
C ASP A 66 -19.31 -25.81 -1.19
N LYS A 67 -19.06 -26.64 -2.23
CA LYS A 67 -19.07 -28.10 -2.14
C LYS A 67 -17.85 -28.69 -2.85
N PRO A 68 -17.33 -29.84 -2.36
CA PRO A 68 -16.31 -30.58 -3.07
C PRO A 68 -16.77 -30.97 -4.49
N PHE A 69 -15.88 -30.83 -5.47
CA PHE A 69 -16.18 -31.11 -6.87
C PHE A 69 -15.33 -32.27 -7.40
N ASN A 70 -15.95 -33.31 -7.95
CA ASN A 70 -15.27 -34.44 -8.56
C ASN A 70 -14.92 -34.13 -10.01
N VAL A 71 -13.61 -34.05 -10.31
CA VAL A 71 -13.05 -33.75 -11.64
C VAL A 71 -12.55 -34.97 -12.38
N SER A 72 -12.90 -36.19 -11.94
CA SER A 72 -12.50 -37.45 -12.60
C SER A 72 -12.79 -37.41 -14.11
N GLY A 73 -11.77 -37.58 -14.94
CA GLY A 73 -11.89 -37.58 -16.39
C GLY A 73 -12.09 -36.21 -17.05
N TYR A 74 -12.16 -35.14 -16.27
CA TYR A 74 -12.06 -33.76 -16.80
C TYR A 74 -10.69 -33.58 -17.43
N ARG A 75 -10.54 -32.59 -18.30
CA ARG A 75 -9.35 -32.48 -19.13
C ARG A 75 -8.75 -31.09 -19.11
N LEU A 76 -7.42 -31.04 -19.22
CA LEU A 76 -6.66 -29.83 -19.54
C LEU A 76 -5.96 -29.98 -20.89
N SER A 77 -5.79 -28.88 -21.61
CA SER A 77 -5.07 -28.86 -22.87
C SER A 77 -4.56 -27.46 -23.20
N ASP A 78 -3.42 -27.42 -23.88
CA ASP A 78 -2.87 -26.29 -24.61
C ASP A 78 -3.21 -26.35 -26.11
N ASP A 79 -4.07 -27.30 -26.53
CA ASP A 79 -4.47 -27.56 -27.90
C ASP A 79 -6.00 -27.59 -28.01
N VAL A 80 -6.57 -26.69 -28.81
CA VAL A 80 -8.01 -26.56 -29.04
C VAL A 80 -8.65 -27.77 -29.73
N THR A 81 -7.85 -28.67 -30.30
CA THR A 81 -8.35 -29.83 -31.06
C THR A 81 -8.45 -31.09 -30.23
N GLN A 82 -7.77 -31.18 -29.08
CA GLN A 82 -7.73 -32.39 -28.24
C GLN A 82 -7.46 -32.11 -26.79
N GLY A 83 -8.05 -32.91 -25.89
CA GLY A 83 -7.73 -32.89 -24.47
C GLY A 83 -6.49 -33.71 -24.18
N LYS A 84 -5.36 -33.09 -23.90
CA LYS A 84 -4.05 -33.75 -23.71
C LYS A 84 -3.89 -34.45 -22.36
N TYR A 85 -4.46 -33.87 -21.31
CA TYR A 85 -4.41 -34.39 -19.95
C TYR A 85 -5.81 -34.72 -19.45
N ALA A 86 -5.96 -35.81 -18.71
CA ALA A 86 -7.21 -36.18 -18.04
C ALA A 86 -6.97 -36.39 -16.54
N PHE A 87 -7.76 -35.75 -15.70
CA PHE A 87 -7.68 -35.95 -14.26
C PHE A 87 -7.94 -37.40 -13.89
N PRO A 88 -7.12 -38.01 -13.01
CA PRO A 88 -7.31 -39.39 -12.55
C PRO A 88 -8.69 -39.63 -11.93
N VAL A 89 -9.14 -40.89 -11.96
CA VAL A 89 -10.38 -41.27 -11.28
C VAL A 89 -10.24 -41.08 -9.78
N GLY A 90 -11.24 -40.45 -9.17
CA GLY A 90 -11.24 -40.14 -7.75
C GLY A 90 -10.67 -38.77 -7.39
N THR A 91 -10.23 -37.97 -8.39
CA THR A 91 -9.74 -36.63 -8.13
C THR A 91 -10.90 -35.71 -7.72
N VAL A 92 -10.78 -35.11 -6.54
CA VAL A 92 -11.79 -34.19 -5.96
C VAL A 92 -11.10 -32.90 -5.55
N ILE A 93 -11.65 -31.76 -5.96
CA ILE A 93 -11.25 -30.43 -5.50
C ILE A 93 -12.18 -30.04 -4.33
N PRO A 94 -11.64 -29.71 -3.14
CA PRO A 94 -12.46 -29.26 -2.00
C PRO A 94 -13.38 -28.09 -2.33
N ALA A 95 -14.38 -27.83 -1.48
CA ALA A 95 -15.15 -26.60 -1.55
C ALA A 95 -14.21 -25.39 -1.39
N ASP A 96 -14.36 -24.39 -2.26
CA ASP A 96 -13.48 -23.20 -2.33
C ASP A 96 -11.97 -23.55 -2.37
N GLY A 97 -11.65 -24.73 -2.89
CA GLY A 97 -10.31 -25.31 -2.87
C GLY A 97 -9.63 -25.29 -4.24
N TYR A 98 -8.34 -25.59 -4.23
CA TYR A 98 -7.47 -25.53 -5.39
C TYR A 98 -6.86 -26.90 -5.70
N ILE A 99 -6.49 -27.12 -6.96
CA ILE A 99 -5.66 -28.25 -7.41
C ILE A 99 -4.65 -27.78 -8.44
N VAL A 100 -3.39 -28.16 -8.24
CA VAL A 100 -2.28 -27.82 -9.14
C VAL A 100 -1.97 -29.01 -10.02
N VAL A 101 -1.89 -28.77 -11.33
CA VAL A 101 -1.43 -29.74 -12.34
C VAL A 101 -0.10 -29.29 -12.90
N TYR A 102 0.92 -30.10 -12.74
CA TYR A 102 2.29 -29.81 -13.19
C TYR A 102 2.45 -30.17 -14.67
N CYS A 103 3.03 -29.28 -15.45
CA CYS A 103 3.24 -29.46 -16.88
C CYS A 103 4.64 -30.03 -17.13
N ASP A 104 4.72 -31.35 -17.32
CA ASP A 104 5.98 -32.07 -17.55
C ASP A 104 5.78 -33.13 -18.65
N PRO A 105 6.29 -32.90 -19.90
CA PRO A 105 6.17 -33.85 -21.01
C PRO A 105 6.84 -35.18 -20.76
N GLU A 106 7.78 -35.26 -19.84
CA GLU A 106 8.55 -36.49 -19.55
C GLU A 106 7.92 -37.34 -18.44
N THR A 107 6.94 -36.77 -17.70
CA THR A 107 6.25 -37.45 -16.61
C THR A 107 4.79 -37.75 -16.99
N SER A 108 4.31 -38.94 -16.63
CA SER A 108 2.94 -39.34 -16.88
C SER A 108 2.27 -39.87 -15.62
N GLY A 109 0.94 -39.60 -15.53
CA GLY A 109 0.11 -40.07 -14.41
C GLY A 109 0.01 -39.05 -13.26
N GLY A 110 -0.92 -39.27 -12.37
CA GLY A 110 -1.19 -38.33 -11.28
C GLY A 110 -1.60 -36.95 -11.77
N LEU A 111 -1.03 -35.91 -11.17
CA LEU A 111 -1.27 -34.52 -11.51
C LEU A 111 -0.19 -33.95 -12.45
N TYR A 112 0.28 -34.74 -13.41
CA TYR A 112 1.27 -34.32 -14.41
C TYR A 112 0.64 -34.34 -15.80
N ALA A 113 0.59 -33.18 -16.43
CA ALA A 113 0.10 -32.95 -17.79
C ALA A 113 1.26 -33.15 -18.80
N PRO A 114 1.09 -33.93 -19.90
CA PRO A 114 2.15 -34.26 -20.84
C PRO A 114 2.43 -33.16 -21.87
N PHE A 115 2.50 -31.88 -21.41
CA PHE A 115 2.85 -30.73 -22.23
C PHE A 115 3.54 -29.65 -21.39
N SER A 116 4.24 -28.74 -22.05
CA SER A 116 4.87 -27.56 -21.44
C SER A 116 4.14 -26.31 -21.82
N LEU A 117 4.23 -25.28 -21.00
CA LEU A 117 3.65 -23.97 -21.28
C LEU A 117 4.65 -23.06 -21.99
N ARG A 118 4.16 -22.20 -22.89
CA ARG A 118 5.01 -21.24 -23.59
C ARG A 118 5.26 -20.01 -22.73
N ARG A 119 6.51 -19.78 -22.37
CA ARG A 119 6.94 -18.58 -21.65
C ARG A 119 6.52 -17.25 -22.31
N LEU A 120 6.47 -17.22 -23.65
CA LEU A 120 6.11 -16.00 -24.38
C LEU A 120 4.60 -15.76 -24.45
N GLY A 121 3.79 -16.72 -24.00
CA GLY A 121 2.33 -16.69 -24.11
C GLY A 121 1.84 -16.91 -25.54
N GLY A 122 0.58 -16.56 -25.80
CA GLY A 122 -0.07 -16.67 -27.09
C GLY A 122 -0.50 -18.10 -27.44
N GLU A 123 -0.71 -18.95 -26.44
CA GLU A 123 -1.37 -20.26 -26.56
C GLU A 123 -2.67 -20.26 -25.75
N THR A 124 -3.58 -21.14 -26.13
CA THR A 124 -4.88 -21.24 -25.46
C THR A 124 -4.85 -22.40 -24.45
N LEU A 125 -5.09 -22.14 -23.19
CA LEU A 125 -5.34 -23.18 -22.19
C LEU A 125 -6.83 -23.43 -22.05
N LEU A 126 -7.20 -24.69 -22.04
CA LEU A 126 -8.58 -25.17 -21.97
C LEU A 126 -8.78 -26.07 -20.77
N LEU A 127 -9.81 -25.77 -19.97
CA LEU A 127 -10.40 -26.70 -19.01
C LEU A 127 -11.70 -27.25 -19.60
N MET A 128 -11.80 -28.57 -19.70
CA MET A 128 -12.94 -29.24 -20.30
C MET A 128 -13.53 -30.30 -19.34
N ASN A 129 -14.82 -30.58 -19.47
CA ASN A 129 -15.43 -31.73 -18.80
C ASN A 129 -15.07 -33.06 -19.50
N SER A 130 -15.51 -34.19 -18.95
CA SER A 130 -15.25 -35.52 -19.50
C SER A 130 -15.86 -35.77 -20.91
N ALA A 131 -16.82 -34.94 -21.32
CA ALA A 131 -17.42 -34.95 -22.64
C ALA A 131 -16.72 -34.02 -23.65
N ASN A 132 -15.59 -33.38 -23.27
CA ASN A 132 -14.85 -32.36 -24.01
C ASN A 132 -15.61 -31.03 -24.21
N THR A 133 -16.62 -30.73 -23.41
CA THR A 133 -17.23 -29.39 -23.38
C THR A 133 -16.27 -28.45 -22.68
N VAL A 134 -15.96 -27.30 -23.29
CA VAL A 134 -15.10 -26.29 -22.70
C VAL A 134 -15.83 -25.58 -21.56
N LEU A 135 -15.23 -25.58 -20.39
CA LEU A 135 -15.73 -24.95 -19.17
C LEU A 135 -15.07 -23.61 -18.88
N ASP A 136 -13.77 -23.53 -19.14
CA ASP A 136 -12.97 -22.33 -19.03
C ASP A 136 -11.89 -22.31 -20.12
N GLU A 137 -11.59 -21.13 -20.65
CA GLU A 137 -10.66 -20.91 -21.73
C GLU A 137 -9.90 -19.61 -21.47
N ILE A 138 -8.57 -19.68 -21.54
CA ILE A 138 -7.73 -18.48 -21.37
C ILE A 138 -6.67 -18.43 -22.47
N GLU A 139 -6.36 -17.24 -22.94
CA GLU A 139 -5.18 -16.99 -23.76
C GLU A 139 -4.02 -16.63 -22.84
N THR A 140 -2.91 -17.38 -22.95
CA THR A 140 -1.77 -17.20 -22.05
C THR A 140 -1.02 -15.90 -22.33
N LEU A 141 -0.60 -15.24 -21.26
CA LEU A 141 0.24 -14.05 -21.29
C LEU A 141 1.72 -14.43 -21.21
N ARG A 142 2.59 -13.50 -21.58
CA ARG A 142 4.02 -13.66 -21.37
C ARG A 142 4.34 -13.74 -19.89
N CYS A 143 4.95 -14.83 -19.45
CA CYS A 143 5.43 -15.05 -18.10
C CYS A 143 6.89 -14.63 -17.97
N ARG A 144 7.26 -13.94 -16.90
CA ARG A 144 8.64 -13.67 -16.53
C ARG A 144 9.17 -14.83 -15.69
N LYS A 145 10.51 -14.94 -15.56
CA LYS A 145 11.13 -15.96 -14.71
C LYS A 145 10.57 -15.87 -13.29
N ASN A 146 10.09 -16.99 -12.76
CA ASN A 146 9.56 -17.15 -11.41
C ASN A 146 8.34 -16.24 -11.07
N THR A 147 7.65 -15.73 -12.09
CA THR A 147 6.35 -15.07 -11.89
C THR A 147 5.24 -15.98 -12.38
N SER A 148 4.07 -15.88 -11.79
CA SER A 148 2.85 -16.51 -12.26
C SER A 148 1.92 -15.51 -12.95
N ILE A 149 0.88 -16.02 -13.58
CA ILE A 149 -0.22 -15.24 -14.14
C ILE A 149 -1.46 -15.64 -13.35
N VAL A 150 -2.04 -14.69 -12.64
CA VAL A 150 -3.18 -14.89 -11.73
C VAL A 150 -4.45 -14.31 -12.32
N ARG A 151 -5.59 -14.96 -12.03
CA ARG A 151 -6.92 -14.45 -12.39
C ARG A 151 -7.42 -13.50 -11.32
N GLU A 152 -7.75 -12.29 -11.73
CA GLU A 152 -8.39 -11.27 -10.88
C GLU A 152 -9.88 -11.52 -10.69
N THR A 153 -10.48 -10.83 -9.72
CA THR A 153 -11.91 -10.96 -9.40
C THR A 153 -12.84 -10.54 -10.55
N ASP A 154 -12.39 -9.66 -11.44
CA ASP A 154 -13.12 -9.24 -12.65
C ASP A 154 -12.96 -10.22 -13.82
N GLY A 155 -12.15 -11.30 -13.63
CA GLY A 155 -11.84 -12.32 -14.63
C GLY A 155 -10.67 -11.98 -15.54
N SER A 156 -10.04 -10.82 -15.42
CA SER A 156 -8.79 -10.49 -16.11
C SER A 156 -7.61 -11.27 -15.56
N PHE A 157 -6.45 -11.21 -16.21
CA PHE A 157 -5.23 -11.87 -15.77
C PHE A 157 -4.09 -10.87 -15.63
N THR A 158 -3.34 -10.97 -14.53
CA THR A 158 -2.18 -10.12 -14.24
C THR A 158 -0.95 -10.94 -13.88
N VAL A 159 0.23 -10.31 -13.98
CA VAL A 159 1.50 -10.94 -13.56
C VAL A 159 1.64 -10.81 -12.06
N SER A 160 1.90 -11.91 -11.36
CA SER A 160 2.22 -11.97 -9.94
C SER A 160 3.67 -12.40 -9.72
N ALA A 161 4.42 -11.71 -8.85
CA ALA A 161 5.73 -12.15 -8.35
C ALA A 161 5.60 -13.08 -7.13
N ALA A 162 4.41 -13.25 -6.58
CA ALA A 162 4.10 -14.11 -5.44
C ALA A 162 3.17 -15.26 -5.90
N PRO A 163 3.72 -16.34 -6.48
CA PRO A 163 2.91 -17.49 -6.91
C PRO A 163 2.29 -18.19 -5.70
N THR A 164 1.03 -18.61 -5.84
CA THR A 164 0.23 -19.18 -4.75
C THR A 164 -0.23 -20.62 -5.03
N PRO A 165 0.59 -21.54 -5.54
CA PRO A 165 0.12 -22.85 -5.98
C PRO A 165 -0.54 -23.65 -4.85
N GLY A 166 -1.85 -23.91 -4.99
CA GLY A 166 -2.67 -24.60 -3.99
C GLY A 166 -3.38 -23.67 -3.00
N TYR A 167 -3.25 -22.35 -3.15
CA TYR A 167 -3.82 -21.34 -2.25
C TYR A 167 -4.51 -20.22 -3.03
N ALA A 168 -5.25 -19.36 -2.33
CA ALA A 168 -5.89 -18.19 -2.93
C ALA A 168 -4.85 -17.19 -3.48
N ASN A 169 -5.18 -16.52 -4.58
CA ASN A 169 -4.36 -15.46 -5.19
C ASN A 169 -4.45 -14.16 -4.37
N THR A 170 -4.03 -14.22 -3.10
CA THR A 170 -4.02 -13.12 -2.13
C THR A 170 -2.73 -13.11 -1.34
N ASP A 171 -2.47 -12.04 -0.59
CA ASP A 171 -1.28 -11.97 0.28
C ASP A 171 -1.34 -13.02 1.39
N GLU A 172 -2.55 -13.32 1.93
CA GLU A 172 -2.75 -14.40 2.91
C GLU A 172 -2.50 -15.78 2.28
N GLY A 173 -2.94 -16.00 1.04
CA GLY A 173 -2.69 -17.23 0.30
C GLY A 173 -1.20 -17.43 0.04
N TYR A 174 -0.47 -16.39 -0.34
CA TYR A 174 0.98 -16.45 -0.48
C TYR A 174 1.70 -16.76 0.84
N THR A 175 1.29 -16.11 1.92
CA THR A 175 1.80 -16.39 3.27
C THR A 175 1.57 -17.86 3.67
N ALA A 176 0.36 -18.38 3.40
CA ALA A 176 0.02 -19.79 3.69
C ALA A 176 0.84 -20.77 2.82
N TYR A 177 1.04 -20.45 1.53
CA TYR A 177 1.90 -21.23 0.64
C TYR A 177 3.35 -21.27 1.15
N LEU A 178 3.94 -20.13 1.50
CA LEU A 178 5.31 -20.07 2.02
C LEU A 178 5.46 -20.88 3.32
N ALA A 179 4.49 -20.77 4.23
CA ALA A 179 4.48 -21.56 5.48
C ALA A 179 4.42 -23.08 5.22
N ALA A 180 3.60 -23.51 4.25
CA ALA A 180 3.42 -24.92 3.92
C ALA A 180 4.59 -25.51 3.11
N SER A 181 5.22 -24.71 2.26
CA SER A 181 6.35 -25.13 1.41
C SER A 181 7.67 -25.24 2.17
N GLY A 182 7.70 -24.83 3.44
CA GLY A 182 8.93 -24.73 4.25
C GLY A 182 9.87 -23.61 3.78
N GLN A 183 9.43 -22.83 2.81
CA GLN A 183 10.08 -21.57 2.40
C GLN A 183 9.59 -20.44 3.29
N GLY A 184 9.47 -20.66 4.60
CA GLY A 184 8.90 -19.69 5.53
C GLY A 184 9.19 -18.26 5.12
N MET A 185 8.30 -17.32 5.42
CA MET A 185 8.63 -15.90 5.27
C MET A 185 10.02 -15.73 5.85
N GLY A 186 10.99 -15.38 5.03
CA GLY A 186 12.36 -15.15 5.47
C GLY A 186 12.32 -14.19 6.66
N ALA A 187 13.36 -14.17 7.45
CA ALA A 187 13.44 -13.22 8.57
C ALA A 187 13.18 -11.76 8.15
N LEU A 188 13.23 -11.47 6.85
CA LEU A 188 13.00 -10.16 6.26
C LEU A 188 11.55 -10.00 5.79
N ARG A 189 10.92 -8.90 6.16
CA ARG A 189 9.57 -8.55 5.70
C ARG A 189 9.42 -7.04 5.51
N LEU A 190 8.44 -6.65 4.71
CA LEU A 190 7.97 -5.27 4.63
C LEU A 190 7.28 -4.91 5.96
N SER A 191 7.60 -3.75 6.52
CA SER A 191 7.05 -3.30 7.80
C SER A 191 6.19 -2.07 7.68
N GLU A 192 6.58 -1.09 6.83
CA GLU A 192 5.86 0.15 6.67
C GLU A 192 6.09 0.77 5.29
N ILE A 193 5.07 1.44 4.74
CA ILE A 193 5.08 2.06 3.41
C ILE A 193 4.41 3.43 3.48
N MET A 194 5.07 4.46 2.97
CA MET A 194 4.57 5.82 2.85
C MET A 194 4.58 6.24 1.38
N ALA A 195 3.42 6.56 0.81
CA ALA A 195 3.26 6.88 -0.61
C ALA A 195 2.89 8.35 -0.89
N ALA A 196 2.93 9.21 0.10
CA ALA A 196 2.64 10.65 -0.08
C ALA A 196 3.19 11.44 1.10
N GLU A 197 4.52 11.44 1.26
CA GLU A 197 5.22 12.17 2.31
C GLU A 197 5.30 13.67 2.01
N THR A 198 4.79 14.51 2.90
CA THR A 198 4.86 15.98 2.78
C THR A 198 5.38 16.68 4.03
N LEU A 199 5.60 15.97 5.13
CA LEU A 199 5.95 16.53 6.42
C LEU A 199 7.43 16.43 6.78
N PHE A 200 8.05 15.27 6.65
CA PHE A 200 9.45 15.14 7.02
C PHE A 200 10.32 14.67 5.85
N THR A 201 11.58 15.12 5.87
CA THR A 201 12.51 14.88 4.77
C THR A 201 13.33 13.62 4.97
N ALA A 202 13.70 12.99 3.86
CA ALA A 202 14.77 12.01 3.79
C ALA A 202 16.13 12.62 4.24
N PRO A 203 17.16 11.81 4.49
CA PRO A 203 18.47 12.30 4.93
C PRO A 203 19.12 13.34 4.02
N ASN A 204 18.78 13.37 2.72
CA ASN A 204 19.25 14.37 1.74
C ASN A 204 18.45 15.69 1.76
N GLY A 205 17.43 15.82 2.61
CA GLY A 205 16.55 16.98 2.72
C GLY A 205 15.38 17.00 1.73
N ALA A 206 15.21 15.98 0.89
CA ALA A 206 14.06 15.88 -0.02
C ALA A 206 12.86 15.21 0.64
N LEU A 207 11.66 15.65 0.25
CA LEU A 207 10.41 14.93 0.53
C LEU A 207 10.28 13.82 -0.51
N CYS A 208 10.17 12.58 -0.09
CA CYS A 208 9.95 11.44 -0.98
C CYS A 208 9.29 10.28 -0.24
N ASP A 209 8.57 9.47 -0.99
CA ASP A 209 7.97 8.23 -0.51
C ASP A 209 9.05 7.29 0.05
N TRP A 210 8.64 6.30 0.82
CA TRP A 210 9.60 5.33 1.37
C TRP A 210 8.96 3.99 1.68
N VAL A 211 9.81 2.96 1.73
CA VAL A 211 9.47 1.59 2.13
C VAL A 211 10.43 1.13 3.21
N GLU A 212 9.91 0.54 4.25
CA GLU A 212 10.69 -0.02 5.34
C GLU A 212 10.67 -1.54 5.34
N ILE A 213 11.82 -2.13 5.63
CA ILE A 213 12.03 -3.57 5.78
C ILE A 213 12.50 -3.85 7.22
N GLU A 214 11.93 -4.88 7.85
CA GLU A 214 12.27 -5.36 9.17
C GLU A 214 12.94 -6.75 9.09
N ASN A 215 13.95 -6.98 9.92
CA ASN A 215 14.47 -8.31 10.20
C ASN A 215 13.83 -8.88 11.47
N THR A 216 12.86 -9.78 11.30
CA THR A 216 12.15 -10.46 12.40
C THR A 216 12.87 -11.71 12.90
N GLY A 217 13.99 -12.08 12.29
CA GLY A 217 14.78 -13.26 12.65
C GLY A 217 15.64 -13.05 13.90
N SER A 218 16.30 -14.11 14.31
CA SER A 218 17.25 -14.12 15.43
C SER A 218 18.71 -13.90 15.00
N GLU A 219 18.98 -13.86 13.70
CA GLU A 219 20.31 -13.72 13.11
C GLU A 219 20.38 -12.46 12.23
N THR A 220 21.58 -11.92 12.05
CA THR A 220 21.79 -10.82 11.10
C THR A 220 21.51 -11.30 9.68
N ALA A 221 20.62 -10.62 8.98
CA ALA A 221 20.29 -10.89 7.59
C ALA A 221 21.21 -10.10 6.64
N ASP A 222 21.64 -10.74 5.57
CA ASP A 222 22.38 -10.10 4.46
C ASP A 222 21.40 -9.79 3.32
N LEU A 223 21.18 -8.49 3.07
CA LEU A 223 20.31 -7.99 2.01
C LEU A 223 21.04 -7.79 0.68
N SER A 224 22.33 -8.07 0.60
CA SER A 224 23.18 -7.84 -0.58
C SER A 224 22.57 -8.46 -1.84
N GLY A 225 22.34 -7.63 -2.88
CA GLY A 225 21.78 -8.07 -4.15
C GLY A 225 20.27 -8.37 -4.14
N MET A 226 19.58 -8.32 -3.00
CA MET A 226 18.12 -8.38 -2.95
C MET A 226 17.49 -7.17 -3.63
N HIS A 227 16.21 -7.24 -3.98
CA HIS A 227 15.55 -6.17 -4.69
C HIS A 227 14.27 -5.71 -3.99
N LEU A 228 14.00 -4.41 -4.11
CA LEU A 228 12.70 -3.82 -3.85
C LEU A 228 12.10 -3.34 -5.19
N THR A 229 10.79 -3.53 -5.38
CA THR A 229 10.11 -3.14 -6.61
C THR A 229 8.61 -2.89 -6.39
N ASP A 230 8.07 -1.98 -7.20
CA ASP A 230 6.64 -1.72 -7.40
C ASP A 230 6.09 -2.51 -8.61
N LYS A 231 6.94 -3.30 -9.29
CA LYS A 231 6.58 -3.98 -10.53
C LYS A 231 7.13 -5.38 -10.62
N ALA A 232 6.24 -6.35 -10.62
CA ALA A 232 6.57 -7.76 -10.66
C ALA A 232 7.57 -8.11 -11.79
N GLY A 233 8.66 -8.80 -11.43
CA GLY A 233 9.71 -9.27 -12.34
C GLY A 233 10.64 -8.16 -12.87
N GLU A 234 10.65 -6.96 -12.27
CA GLU A 234 11.65 -5.90 -12.50
C GLU A 234 12.36 -5.57 -11.18
N ALA A 235 13.69 -5.43 -11.20
CA ALA A 235 14.44 -4.87 -10.08
C ALA A 235 14.47 -3.35 -10.24
N ARG A 236 13.78 -2.63 -9.36
CA ARG A 236 13.75 -1.15 -9.35
C ARG A 236 14.76 -0.56 -8.38
N TYR A 237 15.07 -1.31 -7.33
CA TYR A 237 16.12 -1.02 -6.38
C TYR A 237 16.84 -2.32 -6.05
N THR A 238 18.17 -2.25 -5.91
CA THR A 238 19.01 -3.37 -5.50
C THR A 238 19.82 -2.96 -4.29
N PHE A 239 19.67 -3.70 -3.19
CA PHE A 239 20.45 -3.47 -1.99
C PHE A 239 21.95 -3.61 -2.28
N PRO A 240 22.77 -2.62 -1.91
CA PRO A 240 24.23 -2.66 -2.08
C PRO A 240 24.86 -3.88 -1.41
N GLU A 241 26.03 -4.30 -1.92
CA GLU A 241 26.81 -5.36 -1.29
C GLU A 241 27.26 -4.95 0.13
N GLY A 242 27.14 -5.84 1.08
CA GLY A 242 27.46 -5.61 2.48
C GLY A 242 26.31 -4.94 3.27
N THR A 243 25.10 -4.83 2.71
CA THR A 243 23.92 -4.36 3.44
C THR A 243 23.47 -5.42 4.43
N LEU A 244 23.79 -5.23 5.71
CA LEU A 244 23.47 -6.14 6.81
C LEU A 244 22.41 -5.54 7.72
N LEU A 245 21.38 -6.33 8.06
CA LEU A 245 20.30 -5.93 8.96
C LEU A 245 20.28 -6.84 10.19
N ALA A 246 20.58 -6.27 11.36
CA ALA A 246 20.60 -7.01 12.63
C ALA A 246 19.19 -7.52 13.02
N PRO A 247 19.11 -8.51 13.92
CA PRO A 247 17.83 -8.96 14.48
C PRO A 247 17.02 -7.82 15.08
N GLY A 248 15.73 -7.70 14.73
CA GLY A 248 14.81 -6.65 15.19
C GLY A 248 15.12 -5.26 14.67
N ALA A 249 16.07 -5.11 13.73
CA ALA A 249 16.39 -3.83 13.12
C ALA A 249 15.53 -3.56 11.88
N PHE A 250 15.48 -2.27 11.53
CA PHE A 250 14.74 -1.74 10.38
C PHE A 250 15.69 -1.07 9.40
N THR A 251 15.37 -1.10 8.11
CA THR A 251 16.04 -0.30 7.09
C THR A 251 15.01 0.37 6.19
N VAL A 252 15.23 1.66 5.88
CA VAL A 252 14.33 2.48 5.07
C VAL A 252 14.94 2.69 3.69
N VAL A 253 14.18 2.41 2.65
CA VAL A 253 14.51 2.72 1.25
C VAL A 253 13.66 3.90 0.80
N TRP A 254 14.31 5.02 0.47
CA TRP A 254 13.68 6.26 0.04
C TRP A 254 13.34 6.19 -1.45
N CYS A 255 12.09 6.33 -1.80
CA CYS A 255 11.56 6.18 -3.15
C CYS A 255 11.52 7.54 -3.87
N SER A 256 12.67 8.01 -4.35
CA SER A 256 12.84 9.33 -4.97
C SER A 256 12.38 9.40 -6.44
N GLY A 257 12.19 8.23 -7.06
CA GLY A 257 11.73 8.10 -8.45
C GLY A 257 12.83 8.00 -9.49
N ASP A 258 14.06 8.48 -9.24
CA ASP A 258 15.22 8.30 -10.11
C ASP A 258 16.37 7.51 -9.46
N GLY A 259 16.42 7.47 -8.12
CA GLY A 259 17.37 6.65 -7.37
C GLY A 259 18.82 7.12 -7.48
N THR A 260 19.05 8.40 -7.79
CA THR A 260 20.41 8.94 -8.03
C THR A 260 21.02 9.58 -6.81
N GLU A 261 20.27 9.78 -5.73
CA GLU A 261 20.68 10.56 -4.56
C GLU A 261 21.59 9.80 -3.60
N GLY A 262 21.63 8.47 -3.67
CA GLY A 262 22.46 7.65 -2.78
C GLY A 262 22.10 6.18 -2.77
N ALA A 263 22.81 5.41 -1.95
CA ALA A 263 22.65 3.96 -1.85
C ALA A 263 21.27 3.53 -1.32
N ASP A 264 20.62 4.36 -0.50
CA ASP A 264 19.32 4.07 0.12
C ASP A 264 18.15 4.69 -0.67
N TYR A 265 18.39 5.14 -1.92
CA TYR A 265 17.38 5.77 -2.77
C TYR A 265 17.02 4.88 -3.95
N ALA A 266 15.72 4.67 -4.16
CA ALA A 266 15.18 3.81 -5.19
C ALA A 266 14.56 4.58 -6.36
N ALA A 267 14.70 4.05 -7.57
CA ALA A 267 14.01 4.52 -8.78
C ALA A 267 12.52 4.06 -8.77
N ILE A 268 11.85 4.25 -7.64
CA ILE A 268 10.45 3.92 -7.39
C ILE A 268 9.70 5.22 -7.10
N ARG A 269 8.46 5.32 -7.58
CA ARG A 269 7.47 6.32 -7.17
C ARG A 269 6.23 5.58 -6.75
N LEU A 270 5.90 5.66 -5.49
CA LEU A 270 4.73 4.95 -4.97
C LEU A 270 3.44 5.68 -5.36
N ALA A 271 2.45 4.90 -5.80
CA ALA A 271 1.16 5.44 -6.17
C ALA A 271 0.26 5.62 -4.95
N LYS A 272 -0.13 6.86 -4.64
CA LYS A 272 -1.11 7.18 -3.59
C LYS A 272 -2.42 6.38 -3.71
N ALA A 273 -2.83 6.04 -4.95
CA ALA A 273 -4.04 5.26 -5.21
C ALA A 273 -3.93 3.78 -4.81
N GLY A 274 -2.73 3.34 -4.41
CA GLY A 274 -2.41 1.96 -4.06
C GLY A 274 -1.76 1.17 -5.18
N GLU A 275 -0.77 0.35 -4.82
CA GLU A 275 -0.03 -0.53 -5.73
C GLU A 275 0.65 -1.67 -4.98
N SER A 276 1.22 -2.63 -5.71
CA SER A 276 2.01 -3.71 -5.12
C SER A 276 3.42 -3.24 -4.80
N VAL A 277 3.87 -3.50 -3.56
CA VAL A 277 5.27 -3.37 -3.14
C VAL A 277 5.82 -4.77 -2.83
N ILE A 278 6.97 -5.11 -3.38
CA ILE A 278 7.52 -6.47 -3.39
C ILE A 278 8.98 -6.43 -2.98
N LEU A 279 9.33 -7.20 -1.95
CA LEU A 279 10.71 -7.52 -1.57
C LEU A 279 11.09 -8.88 -2.18
N THR A 280 12.21 -8.97 -2.90
CA THR A 280 12.68 -10.23 -3.49
C THR A 280 14.10 -10.55 -3.05
N ASP A 281 14.48 -11.84 -3.14
CA ASP A 281 15.87 -12.25 -3.05
C ASP A 281 16.67 -11.81 -4.29
N ALA A 282 17.99 -12.10 -4.31
CA ALA A 282 18.87 -11.75 -5.41
C ALA A 282 18.53 -12.48 -6.73
N ASP A 283 17.80 -13.59 -6.67
CA ASP A 283 17.33 -14.36 -7.82
C ASP A 283 15.98 -13.85 -8.37
N GLY A 284 15.33 -12.91 -7.65
CA GLY A 284 14.04 -12.31 -7.99
C GLY A 284 12.83 -13.10 -7.48
N ASN A 285 13.03 -14.03 -6.52
CA ASN A 285 11.93 -14.71 -5.85
C ASN A 285 11.37 -13.81 -4.76
N ALA A 286 10.04 -13.67 -4.68
CA ALA A 286 9.42 -12.83 -3.66
C ALA A 286 9.63 -13.41 -2.26
N LEU A 287 10.12 -12.57 -1.36
CA LEU A 287 10.26 -12.85 0.08
C LEU A 287 9.05 -12.34 0.84
N ASP A 288 8.58 -11.16 0.48
CA ASP A 288 7.37 -10.56 1.02
C ASP A 288 6.74 -9.62 -0.03
N ARG A 289 5.43 -9.42 0.09
CA ARG A 289 4.69 -8.56 -0.81
C ARG A 289 3.45 -8.03 -0.10
N ILE A 290 3.05 -6.81 -0.48
CA ILE A 290 1.80 -6.20 -0.04
C ILE A 290 1.17 -5.39 -1.16
N GLN A 291 -0.15 -5.38 -1.23
CA GLN A 291 -0.93 -4.44 -2.01
C GLN A 291 -1.36 -3.30 -1.10
N THR A 292 -0.83 -2.09 -1.32
CA THR A 292 -1.23 -0.93 -0.54
C THR A 292 -2.65 -0.48 -0.92
N PRO A 293 -3.46 -0.01 0.04
CA PRO A 293 -4.71 0.68 -0.26
C PRO A 293 -4.44 2.11 -0.77
N PHE A 294 -5.50 2.91 -0.97
CA PHE A 294 -5.35 4.35 -1.08
C PHE A 294 -4.77 4.91 0.23
N LEU A 295 -3.70 5.71 0.12
CA LEU A 295 -3.06 6.41 1.24
C LEU A 295 -3.28 7.92 1.09
N ALA A 296 -3.85 8.54 2.12
CA ALA A 296 -3.91 9.99 2.21
C ALA A 296 -2.51 10.59 2.40
N ASP A 297 -2.36 11.90 2.20
CA ASP A 297 -1.09 12.57 2.49
C ASP A 297 -0.70 12.32 3.94
N ASP A 298 0.60 12.07 4.16
CA ASP A 298 1.21 11.84 5.47
C ASP A 298 0.65 10.64 6.26
N THR A 299 0.03 9.69 5.56
CA THR A 299 -0.37 8.42 6.15
C THR A 299 0.48 7.27 5.64
N ALA A 300 0.92 6.42 6.54
CA ALA A 300 1.64 5.20 6.22
C ALA A 300 0.71 3.97 6.24
N TYR A 301 1.06 2.95 5.49
CA TYR A 301 0.50 1.60 5.61
C TYR A 301 1.50 0.76 6.37
N ALA A 302 1.19 0.45 7.62
CA ALA A 302 2.12 -0.14 8.58
C ALA A 302 1.63 -1.48 9.12
N ARG A 303 2.56 -2.38 9.41
CA ARG A 303 2.28 -3.68 10.05
C ARG A 303 2.33 -3.51 11.58
N VAL A 304 1.16 -3.37 12.19
CA VAL A 304 0.99 -3.21 13.64
C VAL A 304 0.49 -4.53 14.24
N SER A 305 1.24 -5.09 15.18
CA SER A 305 0.91 -6.40 15.81
C SER A 305 0.69 -7.54 14.78
N GLY A 306 1.36 -7.47 13.63
CA GLY A 306 1.26 -8.46 12.56
C GLY A 306 0.23 -8.16 11.48
N GLU A 307 -0.72 -7.26 11.73
CA GLU A 307 -1.77 -6.86 10.79
C GLU A 307 -1.43 -5.52 10.12
N TRP A 308 -1.79 -5.38 8.84
CA TRP A 308 -1.60 -4.15 8.11
C TRP A 308 -2.74 -3.15 8.36
N CYS A 309 -2.40 -1.91 8.71
CA CYS A 309 -3.35 -0.83 8.90
C CYS A 309 -2.81 0.52 8.41
N VAL A 310 -3.70 1.41 8.03
CA VAL A 310 -3.35 2.81 7.74
C VAL A 310 -3.16 3.55 9.06
N THR A 311 -2.05 4.28 9.18
CA THR A 311 -1.71 5.09 10.35
C THR A 311 -1.24 6.48 9.94
N ASN A 312 -1.55 7.49 10.75
CA ASN A 312 -0.98 8.84 10.66
C ASN A 312 0.23 9.04 11.59
N ARG A 313 0.79 7.94 12.11
CA ARG A 313 1.95 7.93 13.00
C ARG A 313 3.05 7.06 12.41
N PRO A 314 3.71 7.53 11.34
CA PRO A 314 4.80 6.78 10.70
C PRO A 314 6.01 6.64 11.63
N THR A 315 6.72 5.53 11.51
CA THR A 315 7.84 5.17 12.40
C THR A 315 9.11 4.79 11.64
N PRO A 316 9.55 5.52 10.59
CA PRO A 316 10.66 5.07 9.74
C PRO A 316 11.95 4.85 10.54
N GLY A 317 12.47 3.62 10.49
CA GLY A 317 13.63 3.16 11.24
C GLY A 317 13.33 2.62 12.64
N PHE A 318 12.05 2.55 13.04
CA PHE A 318 11.61 2.10 14.36
C PHE A 318 10.43 1.14 14.26
N ALA A 319 10.13 0.43 15.36
CA ALA A 319 9.00 -0.48 15.41
C ALA A 319 7.66 0.26 15.30
N ASN A 320 6.68 -0.33 14.60
CA ASN A 320 5.30 0.19 14.47
C ASN A 320 4.51 0.03 15.79
N THR A 321 4.95 0.71 16.83
CA THR A 321 4.36 0.72 18.18
C THR A 321 4.36 2.14 18.75
N GLU A 322 3.66 2.36 19.85
CA GLU A 322 3.70 3.64 20.59
C GLU A 322 5.12 4.01 21.02
N GLU A 323 5.89 3.04 21.52
CA GLU A 323 7.27 3.23 21.93
C GLU A 323 8.19 3.54 20.73
N GLY A 324 7.97 2.86 19.59
CA GLY A 324 8.71 3.11 18.36
C GLY A 324 8.44 4.51 17.82
N TYR A 325 7.17 4.94 17.83
CA TYR A 325 6.81 6.30 17.44
C TYR A 325 7.44 7.35 18.38
N ALA A 326 7.42 7.14 19.69
CA ALA A 326 8.08 8.02 20.63
C ALA A 326 9.60 8.09 20.39
N ALA A 327 10.23 6.94 20.09
CA ALA A 327 11.67 6.89 19.76
C ALA A 327 11.97 7.61 18.43
N PHE A 328 11.14 7.43 17.41
CA PHE A 328 11.24 8.18 16.16
C PHE A 328 11.12 9.69 16.40
N ALA A 329 10.07 10.12 17.13
CA ALA A 329 9.86 11.53 17.49
C ALA A 329 11.08 12.10 18.25
N ALA A 330 11.61 11.36 19.23
CA ALA A 330 12.79 11.76 19.97
C ALA A 330 14.04 11.87 19.09
N SER A 331 14.23 10.96 18.13
CA SER A 331 15.35 10.99 17.16
C SER A 331 15.32 12.22 16.26
N ARG A 332 14.14 12.81 16.06
CA ARG A 332 13.91 14.04 15.29
C ARG A 332 13.86 15.31 16.16
N GLY A 333 14.06 15.18 17.48
CA GLY A 333 14.03 16.29 18.42
C GLY A 333 12.64 16.64 18.94
N PHE A 334 11.62 15.79 18.76
CA PHE A 334 10.23 16.02 19.14
C PHE A 334 9.74 15.05 20.23
N GLY A 335 10.65 14.44 20.99
CA GLY A 335 10.29 13.50 22.08
C GLY A 335 9.59 14.14 23.26
N ASP A 336 10.06 15.34 23.66
CA ASP A 336 9.47 16.16 24.72
C ASP A 336 9.14 17.53 24.16
N VAL A 337 7.96 17.66 23.57
CA VAL A 337 7.51 18.92 22.99
C VAL A 337 7.11 19.90 24.10
N ALA A 338 7.87 20.98 24.23
CA ALA A 338 7.65 21.99 25.26
C ALA A 338 6.70 23.12 24.85
N VAL A 339 6.33 23.19 23.54
CA VAL A 339 5.41 24.23 23.06
C VAL A 339 3.97 23.77 23.26
N GLN A 340 3.18 24.65 23.87
CA GLN A 340 1.79 24.38 24.26
C GLN A 340 0.88 25.51 23.76
N ILE A 341 -0.38 25.19 23.51
CA ILE A 341 -1.46 26.18 23.39
C ILE A 341 -1.87 26.56 24.80
N THR A 342 -1.83 27.82 25.14
CA THR A 342 -2.15 28.31 26.50
C THR A 342 -3.43 29.06 26.58
N GLU A 343 -3.83 29.80 25.53
CA GLU A 343 -5.04 30.57 25.51
C GLU A 343 -5.61 30.66 24.09
N VAL A 344 -6.94 30.63 23.97
CA VAL A 344 -7.65 30.78 22.68
C VAL A 344 -8.86 31.69 22.88
N CYS A 345 -8.96 32.74 22.08
CA CYS A 345 -10.14 33.59 22.01
C CYS A 345 -10.86 33.38 20.68
N LEU A 346 -12.02 32.78 20.72
CA LEU A 346 -12.81 32.40 19.52
C LEU A 346 -13.99 33.36 19.24
N ARG A 347 -14.09 34.44 19.93
CA ARG A 347 -15.13 35.47 19.75
C ARG A 347 -14.61 36.81 20.19
N SER A 348 -13.62 37.35 19.48
CA SER A 348 -13.02 38.65 19.75
C SER A 348 -13.82 39.76 19.05
N GLU A 349 -14.53 40.60 19.79
CA GLU A 349 -15.34 41.71 19.26
C GLU A 349 -14.67 43.07 19.51
N ALA A 350 -14.10 43.29 20.69
CA ALA A 350 -13.45 44.53 21.09
C ALA A 350 -12.12 44.32 21.85
N GLY A 351 -11.64 43.06 21.89
CA GLY A 351 -10.44 42.64 22.61
C GLY A 351 -9.12 43.03 21.93
N LEU A 352 -8.21 42.06 21.80
CA LEU A 352 -6.90 42.27 21.17
C LEU A 352 -7.06 42.70 19.70
N ARG A 353 -6.35 43.74 19.28
CA ARG A 353 -6.38 44.25 17.90
C ARG A 353 -5.13 43.86 17.13
N ASP A 354 -5.34 43.50 15.87
CA ASP A 354 -4.26 43.33 14.91
C ASP A 354 -3.74 44.68 14.35
N ALA A 355 -2.71 44.67 13.56
CA ALA A 355 -2.10 45.85 12.93
C ALA A 355 -3.05 46.56 11.96
N ASP A 356 -4.08 45.92 11.46
CA ASP A 356 -5.11 46.47 10.58
C ASP A 356 -6.20 47.21 11.40
N GLY A 357 -6.19 47.02 12.73
CA GLY A 357 -7.17 47.60 13.67
C GLY A 357 -8.41 46.74 13.86
N ASP A 358 -8.46 45.55 13.28
CA ASP A 358 -9.51 44.56 13.49
C ASP A 358 -9.33 43.86 14.85
N SER A 359 -10.36 43.16 15.33
CA SER A 359 -10.30 42.32 16.53
C SER A 359 -10.60 40.85 16.13
N PRO A 360 -9.68 40.15 15.46
CA PRO A 360 -9.89 38.78 15.06
C PRO A 360 -9.71 37.82 16.26
N ASP A 361 -10.19 36.59 16.07
CA ASP A 361 -9.89 35.50 16.99
C ASP A 361 -8.37 35.24 17.02
N TRP A 362 -7.89 34.64 18.11
CA TRP A 362 -6.46 34.40 18.26
C TRP A 362 -6.15 33.16 19.09
N ILE A 363 -4.95 32.61 18.84
CA ILE A 363 -4.36 31.48 19.52
C ILE A 363 -3.05 31.91 20.15
N GLU A 364 -2.81 31.57 21.40
CA GLU A 364 -1.54 31.78 22.07
C GLU A 364 -0.75 30.49 22.20
N LEU A 365 0.51 30.54 21.75
CA LEU A 365 1.50 29.49 21.96
C LEU A 365 2.47 29.91 23.05
N TYR A 366 2.96 28.94 23.82
CA TYR A 366 3.91 29.16 24.92
C TYR A 366 4.99 28.09 24.91
N ASN A 367 6.26 28.48 25.02
CA ASN A 367 7.36 27.57 25.22
C ASN A 367 7.57 27.33 26.73
N ALA A 368 7.09 26.19 27.22
CA ALA A 368 7.23 25.79 28.64
C ALA A 368 8.60 25.12 28.91
N GLY A 369 9.46 24.96 27.91
CA GLY A 369 10.76 24.31 28.03
C GLY A 369 11.86 25.21 28.53
N THR A 370 13.07 24.64 28.59
CA THR A 370 14.30 25.35 29.03
C THR A 370 15.18 25.77 27.87
N GLU A 371 14.85 25.35 26.64
CA GLU A 371 15.58 25.67 25.41
C GLU A 371 14.69 26.43 24.43
N SER A 372 15.29 27.17 23.51
CA SER A 372 14.56 27.83 22.43
C SER A 372 14.06 26.81 21.41
N VAL A 373 12.84 26.96 20.93
CA VAL A 373 12.20 26.07 19.96
C VAL A 373 11.89 26.84 18.68
N SER A 374 12.41 26.36 17.54
CA SER A 374 11.95 26.84 16.23
C SER A 374 10.62 26.19 15.88
N LEU A 375 9.67 27.00 15.41
CA LEU A 375 8.36 26.52 14.92
C LEU A 375 8.36 26.38 13.38
N ASP A 376 9.51 26.47 12.71
CA ASP A 376 9.58 26.19 11.28
C ASP A 376 9.10 24.76 10.97
N GLY A 377 8.15 24.66 10.05
CA GLY A 377 7.53 23.38 9.68
C GLY A 377 6.48 22.83 10.65
N TRP A 378 6.15 23.57 11.73
CA TRP A 378 4.99 23.25 12.54
C TRP A 378 3.70 23.75 11.89
N TYR A 379 2.57 23.22 12.33
CA TYR A 379 1.27 23.55 11.77
C TYR A 379 0.25 23.86 12.86
N LEU A 380 -0.71 24.71 12.50
CA LEU A 380 -1.97 24.91 13.23
C LEU A 380 -3.15 24.50 12.36
N SER A 381 -4.14 23.91 12.97
CA SER A 381 -5.40 23.56 12.33
C SER A 381 -6.58 23.74 13.26
N ASP A 382 -7.76 24.03 12.70
CA ASP A 382 -9.07 23.98 13.33
C ASP A 382 -9.82 22.69 13.02
N ASP A 383 -9.24 21.83 12.13
CA ASP A 383 -9.85 20.59 11.64
C ASP A 383 -8.98 19.37 11.99
N PRO A 384 -9.48 18.40 12.79
CA PRO A 384 -8.75 17.18 13.10
C PRO A 384 -8.53 16.25 11.91
N GLU A 385 -9.28 16.40 10.80
CA GLU A 385 -9.06 15.64 9.57
C GLU A 385 -7.91 16.22 8.72
N GLU A 386 -7.55 17.51 8.96
CA GLU A 386 -6.45 18.21 8.30
C GLU A 386 -5.47 18.82 9.32
N PRO A 387 -4.76 18.04 10.15
CA PRO A 387 -3.92 18.56 11.25
C PRO A 387 -2.73 19.40 10.78
N ALA A 388 -2.32 19.30 9.53
CA ALA A 388 -1.23 20.07 8.91
C ALA A 388 -1.75 21.20 7.99
N ARG A 389 -2.88 21.81 8.33
CA ARG A 389 -3.58 22.79 7.49
C ARG A 389 -2.79 24.08 7.23
N TRP A 390 -2.38 24.79 8.27
CA TRP A 390 -1.66 26.06 8.13
C TRP A 390 -0.25 25.95 8.71
N ARG A 391 0.75 26.08 7.84
CA ARG A 391 2.16 26.00 8.24
C ARG A 391 2.58 27.27 8.96
N ILE A 392 3.10 27.14 10.19
CA ILE A 392 3.69 28.24 10.95
C ILE A 392 4.99 28.68 10.24
N PRO A 393 5.18 30.00 9.97
CA PRO A 393 6.45 30.50 9.43
C PRO A 393 7.62 30.27 10.39
N ASP A 394 8.85 30.48 9.89
CA ASP A 394 10.07 30.36 10.69
C ASP A 394 10.10 31.44 11.79
N ILE A 395 9.60 31.07 12.98
CA ILE A 395 9.70 31.83 14.22
C ILE A 395 10.35 30.96 15.29
N THR A 396 11.04 31.58 16.23
CA THR A 396 11.70 30.90 17.35
C THR A 396 11.15 31.43 18.66
N LEU A 397 10.66 30.55 19.52
CA LEU A 397 10.19 30.89 20.88
C LEU A 397 11.33 30.59 21.87
N ALA A 398 11.76 31.63 22.58
CA ALA A 398 12.68 31.46 23.71
C ALA A 398 11.97 30.76 24.89
N PRO A 399 12.72 30.19 25.85
CA PRO A 399 12.13 29.64 27.07
C PRO A 399 11.23 30.66 27.82
N GLY A 400 9.99 30.26 28.08
CA GLY A 400 9.02 31.12 28.78
C GLY A 400 8.38 32.20 27.90
N GLU A 401 8.61 32.18 26.58
CA GLU A 401 8.02 33.15 25.66
C GLU A 401 6.63 32.73 25.21
N TYR A 402 5.75 33.75 25.07
CA TYR A 402 4.41 33.64 24.51
C TYR A 402 4.38 34.21 23.09
N TYR A 403 3.60 33.65 22.22
CA TYR A 403 3.42 34.12 20.85
C TYR A 403 1.95 34.07 20.44
N ILE A 404 1.41 35.18 19.92
CA ILE A 404 0.05 35.27 19.45
C ILE A 404 -0.02 35.07 17.95
N ILE A 405 -0.93 34.21 17.51
CA ILE A 405 -1.28 34.01 16.11
C ILE A 405 -2.76 34.31 15.94
N PHE A 406 -3.10 35.22 15.05
CA PHE A 406 -4.49 35.58 14.79
C PHE A 406 -5.17 34.54 13.89
N ALA A 407 -6.32 34.03 14.30
CA ALA A 407 -7.15 33.12 13.53
C ALA A 407 -8.20 33.90 12.76
N SER A 408 -7.83 34.50 11.63
CA SER A 408 -8.63 35.49 10.91
C SER A 408 -8.97 35.13 9.47
N GLY A 409 -8.42 34.02 8.93
CA GLY A 409 -8.55 33.67 7.51
C GLY A 409 -7.73 34.57 6.56
N LYS A 410 -6.95 35.55 7.07
CA LYS A 410 -6.14 36.46 6.24
C LYS A 410 -4.92 35.78 5.61
N ASN A 411 -4.51 34.62 6.09
CA ASN A 411 -3.34 33.83 5.64
C ASN A 411 -2.06 34.68 5.50
N ARG A 412 -1.68 35.37 6.58
CA ARG A 412 -0.51 36.27 6.62
C ARG A 412 0.65 35.57 7.32
N THR A 413 1.77 35.39 6.60
CA THR A 413 2.95 34.64 7.06
C THR A 413 4.15 35.56 7.37
N GLN A 414 3.99 36.87 7.34
CA GLN A 414 5.04 37.86 7.66
C GLN A 414 4.49 38.96 8.56
N GLY A 415 5.30 39.42 9.51
CA GLY A 415 4.90 40.41 10.53
C GLY A 415 3.99 39.77 11.58
N GLU A 416 2.81 40.30 11.79
CA GLU A 416 1.79 39.61 12.57
C GLU A 416 1.28 38.39 11.78
N LEU A 417 1.25 37.26 12.43
CA LEU A 417 0.85 36.00 11.80
C LEU A 417 -0.67 35.82 11.86
N HIS A 418 -1.26 35.44 10.72
CA HIS A 418 -2.68 35.16 10.62
C HIS A 418 -2.88 33.82 9.90
N THR A 419 -3.63 32.92 10.48
CA THR A 419 -4.02 31.67 9.88
C THR A 419 -4.90 31.86 8.64
N ASP A 420 -5.08 30.81 7.83
CA ASP A 420 -6.03 30.76 6.71
C ASP A 420 -7.45 30.35 7.14
N PHE A 421 -7.66 30.15 8.44
CA PHE A 421 -8.94 29.80 9.06
C PHE A 421 -9.31 30.79 10.17
N ALA A 422 -10.57 30.78 10.55
CA ALA A 422 -11.15 31.44 11.73
C ALA A 422 -11.73 30.37 12.65
N LEU A 423 -11.94 30.71 13.95
CA LEU A 423 -12.36 29.74 14.94
C LEU A 423 -13.86 29.73 15.17
N SER A 424 -14.43 28.55 15.47
CA SER A 424 -15.82 28.39 15.86
C SER A 424 -15.97 27.44 17.05
N ALA A 425 -17.01 27.62 17.84
CA ALA A 425 -17.31 26.69 18.92
C ALA A 425 -17.68 25.30 18.36
N GLY A 426 -17.15 24.25 18.97
CA GLY A 426 -17.31 22.87 18.55
C GLY A 426 -16.17 22.34 17.65
N GLU A 427 -15.25 23.22 17.24
CA GLU A 427 -14.00 22.86 16.57
C GLU A 427 -12.90 22.53 17.58
N SER A 428 -11.72 22.20 17.10
CA SER A 428 -10.51 22.01 17.91
C SER A 428 -9.40 22.91 17.38
N VAL A 429 -8.52 23.41 18.25
CA VAL A 429 -7.22 23.94 17.79
C VAL A 429 -6.17 22.86 18.02
N ILE A 430 -5.45 22.52 16.97
CA ILE A 430 -4.43 21.47 16.97
C ILE A 430 -3.10 22.09 16.59
N LEU A 431 -2.08 21.87 17.42
CA LEU A 431 -0.68 22.19 17.14
C LEU A 431 0.03 20.90 16.72
N THR A 432 0.56 20.88 15.50
CA THR A 432 1.21 19.71 14.90
C THR A 432 2.69 19.98 14.67
N THR A 433 3.55 19.03 15.03
CA THR A 433 4.99 19.08 14.81
C THR A 433 5.34 18.84 13.35
N PRO A 434 6.58 19.14 12.89
CA PRO A 434 7.05 18.84 11.53
C PRO A 434 7.03 17.35 11.14
N ILE A 435 6.87 16.45 12.09
CA ILE A 435 6.75 15.00 11.82
C ILE A 435 5.31 14.49 11.88
N GLY A 436 4.31 15.41 11.88
CA GLY A 436 2.89 15.05 11.91
C GLY A 436 2.35 14.66 13.29
N SER A 437 3.16 14.71 14.37
CA SER A 437 2.64 14.43 15.72
C SER A 437 1.86 15.61 16.29
N THR A 438 0.73 15.34 16.93
CA THR A 438 0.02 16.35 17.71
C THR A 438 0.86 16.71 18.93
N ALA A 439 1.33 17.95 18.95
CA ALA A 439 2.05 18.51 20.11
C ALA A 439 1.08 18.92 21.21
N ASP A 440 -0.01 19.54 20.84
CA ASP A 440 -1.06 19.98 21.78
C ASP A 440 -2.40 20.14 21.06
N ARG A 441 -3.50 20.08 21.83
CA ARG A 441 -4.86 20.22 21.31
C ARG A 441 -5.78 20.83 22.36
N VAL A 442 -6.72 21.65 21.90
CA VAL A 442 -7.81 22.17 22.71
C VAL A 442 -9.14 22.09 21.98
N GLU A 443 -10.17 21.60 22.66
CA GLU A 443 -11.54 21.59 22.16
C GLU A 443 -12.19 22.94 22.45
N LEU A 444 -12.76 23.59 21.43
CA LEU A 444 -13.36 24.90 21.54
C LEU A 444 -14.81 24.79 22.01
N THR A 445 -15.08 25.33 23.19
CA THR A 445 -16.43 25.47 23.70
C THR A 445 -16.94 26.92 23.51
N GLN A 446 -18.26 27.09 23.51
CA GLN A 446 -18.85 28.43 23.43
C GLN A 446 -18.37 29.32 24.60
N THR A 447 -17.88 30.51 24.29
CA THR A 447 -17.49 31.54 25.26
C THR A 447 -18.35 32.79 25.13
N GLU A 448 -18.34 33.64 26.16
CA GLU A 448 -18.86 35.00 26.05
C GLU A 448 -17.99 35.85 25.10
N PRO A 449 -18.52 36.93 24.49
CA PRO A 449 -17.70 37.84 23.68
C PRO A 449 -16.51 38.40 24.47
N ASP A 450 -15.36 38.48 23.82
CA ASP A 450 -14.07 38.90 24.39
C ASP A 450 -13.54 38.07 25.57
N ALA A 451 -14.18 36.94 25.90
CA ALA A 451 -13.63 35.93 26.80
C ALA A 451 -12.78 34.93 26.04
N SER A 452 -11.82 34.31 26.71
CA SER A 452 -10.96 33.27 26.17
C SER A 452 -11.19 31.91 26.85
N LEU A 453 -10.76 30.85 26.21
CA LEU A 453 -10.45 29.57 26.85
C LEU A 453 -8.99 29.61 27.27
N ALA A 454 -8.70 29.57 28.56
CA ALA A 454 -7.36 29.64 29.13
C ALA A 454 -6.98 28.33 29.81
N ARG A 455 -5.73 27.88 29.62
CA ARG A 455 -5.16 26.74 30.31
C ARG A 455 -4.65 27.13 31.69
N ILE A 456 -5.25 26.55 32.73
CA ILE A 456 -4.88 26.78 34.15
C ILE A 456 -4.45 25.40 34.72
N GLY A 457 -3.17 25.19 34.84
CA GLY A 457 -2.61 23.88 35.10
C GLY A 457 -2.87 22.90 33.93
N SER A 458 -3.58 21.80 34.18
CA SER A 458 -4.01 20.85 33.17
C SER A 458 -5.40 21.12 32.57
N ASP A 459 -6.16 22.02 33.19
CA ASP A 459 -7.56 22.24 32.86
C ASP A 459 -7.74 23.47 31.95
N TRP A 460 -8.73 23.37 31.04
CA TRP A 460 -9.19 24.48 30.23
C TRP A 460 -10.41 25.13 30.90
N ARG A 461 -10.40 26.47 31.00
CA ARG A 461 -11.49 27.24 31.62
C ARG A 461 -11.76 28.51 30.84
N GLU A 462 -13.03 28.95 30.82
CA GLU A 462 -13.37 30.25 30.31
C GLU A 462 -12.80 31.35 31.24
N CYS A 463 -12.12 32.30 30.63
CA CYS A 463 -11.53 33.47 31.29
C CYS A 463 -12.16 34.74 30.74
N ALA A 464 -12.90 35.44 31.59
CA ALA A 464 -13.58 36.71 31.22
C ALA A 464 -12.59 37.86 30.93
N PHE A 465 -11.33 37.70 31.34
CA PHE A 465 -10.28 38.72 31.15
C PHE A 465 -9.06 37.99 30.54
N PRO A 466 -8.99 37.88 29.20
CA PRO A 466 -7.86 37.26 28.53
C PRO A 466 -6.52 37.88 28.92
N THR A 467 -5.48 37.06 28.91
CA THR A 467 -4.13 37.47 29.35
C THR A 467 -3.07 37.28 28.24
N PRO A 468 -3.30 37.82 27.00
CA PRO A 468 -2.40 37.61 25.89
C PRO A 468 -0.97 38.06 26.19
N GLY A 469 0.02 37.15 25.93
CA GLY A 469 1.43 37.37 26.21
C GLY A 469 1.83 37.21 27.69
N LYS A 470 0.97 36.63 28.52
CA LYS A 470 1.23 36.45 29.96
C LYS A 470 0.65 35.15 30.47
N ALA A 471 1.16 34.70 31.64
CA ALA A 471 0.63 33.52 32.31
C ALA A 471 -0.85 33.71 32.69
N ASN A 472 -1.63 32.66 32.42
CA ASN A 472 -3.03 32.56 32.85
C ASN A 472 -3.13 32.41 34.35
N GLY A 473 -3.98 33.20 35.03
CA GLY A 473 -4.10 33.26 36.47
C GLY A 473 -5.49 32.86 36.98
#